data_2f3a672f2e3de59b4f640b38f2828521
#
_entry.id   2f3a672f2e3de59b4f640b38f2828521
#
_cell.length_a   1.000
_cell.length_b   1.000
_cell.length_c   1.000
_cell.angle_alpha   90.00
_cell.angle_beta   90.00
_cell.angle_gamma   90.00
#
_symmetry.space_group_name_H-M   'P 1'
#
loop_
_entity.id
_entity.type
_entity.pdbx_description
1 polymer ?
#
loop_
_entity_poly.entity_id
_entity_poly.type
_entity_poly.pdbx_seq_one_letter_code
_entity_poly.pdbx_strand_id
1 'polypeptide(L)'
;MKRQSVRIKLFPLKKEEIPAYLDDKGVFVNDYFKTYLDHSAYQVVEEQQECLVEIVSLADMGFDREATAPQIEERAVEMGYQLPPAPLGVYLRLALLEQEVSQDAILSQGKSPDGAICLLSPQLEKEFTFPRSVYLRKVDQDLWLRAARFDDEYAFPLTTLFAFVTKNANEFVVGSEP
;
A
#
# COMPACT_ATOMS: atom_id res chain seq x y z
N MET A 1 2.71 -15.51 -9.28
CA MET A 1 3.34 -14.32 -9.87
C MET A 1 4.74 -14.19 -9.28
N LYS A 2 5.69 -13.81 -10.09
CA LYS A 2 7.09 -13.73 -9.66
C LYS A 2 7.27 -12.50 -8.74
N ARG A 3 8.02 -12.65 -7.64
CA ARG A 3 8.38 -11.51 -6.77
C ARG A 3 8.92 -10.36 -7.61
N GLN A 4 8.47 -9.16 -7.33
CA GLN A 4 8.92 -7.95 -8.00
C GLN A 4 9.54 -7.00 -6.98
N SER A 5 10.76 -6.55 -7.24
CA SER A 5 11.43 -5.52 -6.44
C SER A 5 11.41 -4.21 -7.18
N VAL A 6 11.01 -3.15 -6.49
CA VAL A 6 10.91 -1.79 -7.05
C VAL A 6 11.63 -0.81 -6.12
N ARG A 7 12.55 -0.03 -6.68
CA ARG A 7 13.19 1.07 -5.95
C ARG A 7 12.30 2.30 -6.05
N ILE A 8 11.91 2.84 -4.92
CA ILE A 8 10.97 3.98 -4.81
C ILE A 8 11.70 5.19 -4.26
N LYS A 9 11.56 6.31 -4.96
CA LYS A 9 11.99 7.64 -4.48
C LYS A 9 10.82 8.29 -3.77
N LEU A 10 11.05 8.66 -2.50
CA LEU A 10 10.11 9.42 -1.71
C LEU A 10 10.65 10.84 -1.59
N PHE A 11 9.79 11.82 -1.78
CA PHE A 11 10.16 13.23 -1.75
C PHE A 11 9.11 14.03 -0.97
N PRO A 12 9.46 15.19 -0.43
CA PRO A 12 8.52 16.00 0.34
C PRO A 12 7.30 16.42 -0.49
N LEU A 13 6.12 16.13 0.03
CA LEU A 13 4.84 16.67 -0.42
C LEU A 13 4.04 17.02 0.83
N LYS A 14 3.53 18.24 0.90
CA LYS A 14 2.59 18.61 1.96
C LYS A 14 1.29 17.85 1.81
N LYS A 15 0.64 17.53 2.92
CA LYS A 15 -0.62 16.77 2.91
C LYS A 15 -1.66 17.41 1.99
N GLU A 16 -1.82 18.71 2.05
CA GLU A 16 -2.77 19.49 1.25
C GLU A 16 -2.43 19.52 -0.26
N GLU A 17 -1.19 19.23 -0.62
CA GLU A 17 -0.73 19.19 -2.02
C GLU A 17 -0.96 17.83 -2.69
N ILE A 18 -1.09 16.75 -1.90
CA ILE A 18 -1.17 15.38 -2.41
C ILE A 18 -2.34 15.17 -3.38
N PRO A 19 -3.58 15.60 -3.07
CA PRO A 19 -4.70 15.41 -3.99
C PRO A 19 -4.48 16.03 -5.36
N ALA A 20 -4.02 17.28 -5.43
CA ALA A 20 -3.75 17.96 -6.69
C ALA A 20 -2.58 17.33 -7.45
N TYR A 21 -1.56 16.86 -6.74
CA TYR A 21 -0.42 16.17 -7.33
C TYR A 21 -0.84 14.85 -8.00
N LEU A 22 -1.67 14.05 -7.32
CA LEU A 22 -2.20 12.80 -7.86
C LEU A 22 -3.10 13.06 -9.08
N ASP A 23 -3.97 14.05 -9.00
CA ASP A 23 -4.85 14.45 -10.11
C ASP A 23 -4.05 14.87 -11.33
N ASP A 24 -3.01 15.69 -11.15
CA ASP A 24 -2.10 16.10 -12.22
C ASP A 24 -1.40 14.92 -12.90
N LYS A 25 -1.14 13.86 -12.18
CA LYS A 25 -0.55 12.61 -12.69
C LYS A 25 -1.58 11.61 -13.26
N GLY A 26 -2.85 11.99 -13.30
CA GLY A 26 -3.92 11.13 -13.81
C GLY A 26 -4.29 9.97 -12.88
N VAL A 27 -4.03 10.10 -11.59
CA VAL A 27 -4.36 9.09 -10.57
C VAL A 27 -5.70 9.42 -9.93
N PHE A 28 -6.62 8.47 -10.00
CA PHE A 28 -7.92 8.57 -9.33
C PHE A 28 -7.83 8.05 -7.89
N VAL A 29 -8.61 8.67 -7.00
CA VAL A 29 -8.71 8.26 -5.59
C VAL A 29 -10.18 8.09 -5.21
N ASN A 30 -10.44 7.25 -4.19
CA ASN A 30 -11.79 7.14 -3.62
C ASN A 30 -11.93 7.98 -2.35
N ASP A 31 -13.15 8.10 -1.85
CA ASP A 31 -13.44 8.89 -0.64
C ASP A 31 -12.76 8.30 0.60
N TYR A 32 -12.61 6.99 0.68
CA TYR A 32 -11.86 6.35 1.77
C TYR A 32 -10.39 6.75 1.80
N PHE A 33 -9.76 6.92 0.63
CA PHE A 33 -8.39 7.43 0.58
C PHE A 33 -8.31 8.87 1.08
N LYS A 34 -9.27 9.71 0.73
CA LYS A 34 -9.32 11.10 1.22
C LYS A 34 -9.44 11.13 2.75
N THR A 35 -10.30 10.29 3.31
CA THR A 35 -10.44 10.14 4.76
C THR A 35 -9.15 9.66 5.41
N TYR A 36 -8.47 8.69 4.79
CA TYR A 36 -7.19 8.16 5.25
C TYR A 36 -6.10 9.25 5.26
N LEU A 37 -6.00 10.00 4.18
CA LEU A 37 -5.04 11.09 4.03
C LEU A 37 -5.25 12.21 5.06
N ASP A 38 -6.51 12.54 5.35
CA ASP A 38 -6.86 13.66 6.25
C ASP A 38 -6.64 13.33 7.75
N HIS A 39 -6.38 12.07 8.09
CA HIS A 39 -6.19 11.68 9.48
C HIS A 39 -4.91 12.31 10.07
N SER A 40 -5.00 12.76 11.32
CA SER A 40 -3.90 13.45 12.03
C SER A 40 -2.63 12.58 12.17
N ALA A 41 -2.79 11.26 12.23
CA ALA A 41 -1.67 10.32 12.31
C ALA A 41 -1.01 10.00 10.96
N TYR A 42 -1.56 10.49 9.85
CA TYR A 42 -0.91 10.35 8.54
C TYR A 42 0.30 11.28 8.49
N GLN A 43 1.49 10.69 8.45
CA GLN A 43 2.75 11.42 8.40
C GLN A 43 3.22 11.54 6.95
N VAL A 44 3.47 12.76 6.49
CA VAL A 44 4.05 13.01 5.17
C VAL A 44 5.55 12.78 5.18
N VAL A 45 6.12 12.57 4.01
CA VAL A 45 7.58 12.52 3.82
C VAL A 45 8.14 13.92 3.94
N GLU A 46 9.10 14.13 4.85
CA GLU A 46 9.72 15.43 5.11
C GLU A 46 11.05 15.61 4.39
N GLU A 47 11.75 14.52 4.12
CA GLU A 47 13.05 14.53 3.45
C GLU A 47 13.08 13.54 2.29
N GLN A 48 13.82 13.88 1.24
CA GLN A 48 14.03 12.98 0.13
C GLN A 48 14.77 11.71 0.57
N GLN A 49 14.24 10.56 0.22
CA GLN A 49 14.80 9.26 0.56
C GLN A 49 14.42 8.21 -0.48
N GLU A 50 15.11 7.08 -0.46
CA GLU A 50 14.80 5.93 -1.29
C GLU A 50 14.49 4.71 -0.44
N CYS A 51 13.62 3.84 -0.93
CA CYS A 51 13.41 2.54 -0.34
C CYS A 51 13.27 1.46 -1.42
N LEU A 52 13.58 0.24 -1.03
CA LEU A 52 13.33 -0.93 -1.86
C LEU A 52 12.05 -1.61 -1.39
N VAL A 53 11.10 -1.74 -2.28
CA VAL A 53 9.80 -2.36 -2.02
C VAL A 53 9.76 -3.71 -2.73
N GLU A 54 9.37 -4.76 -2.03
CA GLU A 54 9.03 -6.04 -2.62
C GLU A 54 7.53 -6.23 -2.69
N ILE A 55 7.06 -6.66 -3.87
CA ILE A 55 5.66 -7.01 -4.11
C ILE A 55 5.60 -8.53 -4.15
N VAL A 56 4.82 -9.11 -3.23
CA VAL A 56 4.73 -10.56 -3.01
C VAL A 56 3.27 -10.97 -2.87
N SER A 57 2.94 -12.17 -3.32
CA SER A 57 1.64 -12.79 -3.02
C SER A 57 1.68 -13.51 -1.67
N LEU A 58 0.52 -13.84 -1.12
CA LEU A 58 0.45 -14.68 0.08
C LEU A 58 1.11 -16.05 -0.15
N ALA A 59 0.96 -16.62 -1.33
CA ALA A 59 1.64 -17.87 -1.68
C ALA A 59 3.17 -17.72 -1.62
N ASP A 60 3.72 -16.60 -2.12
CA ASP A 60 5.16 -16.30 -2.04
C ASP A 60 5.65 -16.12 -0.60
N MET A 61 4.77 -15.69 0.30
CA MET A 61 5.05 -15.57 1.73
C MET A 61 4.98 -16.92 2.48
N GLY A 62 4.63 -18.00 1.78
CA GLY A 62 4.55 -19.35 2.34
C GLY A 62 3.21 -19.70 2.95
N PHE A 63 2.16 -18.93 2.71
CA PHE A 63 0.81 -19.33 3.12
C PHE A 63 0.27 -20.41 2.17
N ASP A 64 -0.47 -21.37 2.71
CA ASP A 64 -1.14 -22.45 1.97
C ASP A 64 -2.66 -22.23 1.87
N ARG A 65 -3.16 -21.19 2.51
CA ARG A 65 -4.57 -20.79 2.55
C ARG A 65 -4.70 -19.29 2.75
N GLU A 66 -5.92 -18.80 2.67
CA GLU A 66 -6.25 -17.41 2.98
C GLU A 66 -5.70 -16.99 4.34
N ALA A 67 -5.35 -15.72 4.46
CA ALA A 67 -4.78 -15.16 5.69
C ALA A 67 -5.35 -13.79 6.03
N THR A 68 -5.49 -13.51 7.31
CA THR A 68 -5.95 -12.22 7.82
C THR A 68 -4.81 -11.20 7.89
N ALA A 69 -5.16 -9.90 7.97
CA ALA A 69 -4.16 -8.85 8.07
C ALA A 69 -3.17 -9.07 9.23
N PRO A 70 -3.60 -9.40 10.46
CA PRO A 70 -2.65 -9.67 11.54
C PRO A 70 -1.67 -10.82 11.23
N GLN A 71 -2.15 -11.90 10.62
CA GLN A 71 -1.29 -13.01 10.21
C GLN A 71 -0.27 -12.60 9.15
N ILE A 72 -0.70 -11.79 8.19
CA ILE A 72 0.16 -11.28 7.11
C ILE A 72 1.24 -10.34 7.66
N GLU A 73 0.86 -9.43 8.55
CA GLU A 73 1.78 -8.51 9.21
C GLU A 73 2.85 -9.25 10.02
N GLU A 74 2.44 -10.22 10.82
CA GLU A 74 3.37 -11.08 11.59
C GLU A 74 4.34 -11.81 10.67
N ARG A 75 3.82 -12.44 9.62
CA ARG A 75 4.64 -13.16 8.64
C ARG A 75 5.62 -12.26 7.91
N ALA A 76 5.19 -11.05 7.54
CA ALA A 76 6.06 -10.08 6.88
C ALA A 76 7.27 -9.73 7.78
N VAL A 77 7.03 -9.49 9.06
CA VAL A 77 8.10 -9.21 10.04
C VAL A 77 9.04 -10.40 10.19
N GLU A 78 8.51 -11.63 10.28
CA GLU A 78 9.31 -12.86 10.34
C GLU A 78 10.21 -13.02 9.11
N MET A 79 9.71 -12.63 7.92
CA MET A 79 10.48 -12.68 6.67
C MET A 79 11.51 -11.55 6.55
N GLY A 80 11.60 -10.66 7.52
CA GLY A 80 12.55 -9.56 7.54
C GLY A 80 12.04 -8.29 6.84
N TYR A 81 10.77 -8.21 6.49
CA TYR A 81 10.17 -7.00 5.94
C TYR A 81 9.80 -6.00 7.03
N GLN A 82 9.70 -4.76 6.62
CA GLN A 82 9.04 -3.70 7.38
C GLN A 82 7.66 -3.42 6.78
N LEU A 83 6.68 -3.14 7.63
CA LEU A 83 5.39 -2.67 7.16
C LEU A 83 5.55 -1.32 6.45
N PRO A 84 4.85 -1.11 5.33
CA PRO A 84 4.98 0.13 4.58
C PRO A 84 4.48 1.32 5.40
N PRO A 85 5.20 2.46 5.42
CA PRO A 85 4.68 3.67 6.04
C PRO A 85 3.46 4.19 5.26
N ALA A 86 2.56 4.89 5.94
CA ALA A 86 1.32 5.38 5.37
C ALA A 86 1.48 6.13 4.02
N PRO A 87 2.46 7.03 3.84
CA PRO A 87 2.62 7.75 2.58
C PRO A 87 3.16 6.91 1.42
N LEU A 88 3.69 5.71 1.66
CA LEU A 88 4.31 4.91 0.60
C LEU A 88 3.35 4.62 -0.56
N GLY A 89 2.06 4.46 -0.29
CA GLY A 89 1.06 4.18 -1.32
C GLY A 89 1.03 5.23 -2.43
N VAL A 90 1.20 6.50 -2.10
CA VAL A 90 1.27 7.61 -3.07
C VAL A 90 2.47 7.41 -4.02
N TYR A 91 3.65 7.22 -3.47
CA TYR A 91 4.89 7.09 -4.26
C TYR A 91 4.95 5.79 -5.04
N LEU A 92 4.47 4.70 -4.47
CA LEU A 92 4.39 3.42 -5.17
C LEU A 92 3.43 3.50 -6.35
N ARG A 93 2.28 4.18 -6.20
CA ARG A 93 1.33 4.42 -7.30
C ARG A 93 1.99 5.18 -8.45
N LEU A 94 2.74 6.21 -8.14
CA LEU A 94 3.44 7.02 -9.14
C LEU A 94 4.57 6.25 -9.85
N ALA A 95 5.15 5.25 -9.19
CA ALA A 95 6.23 4.44 -9.75
C ALA A 95 5.74 3.25 -10.59
N LEU A 96 4.54 2.71 -10.30
CA LEU A 96 4.00 1.51 -10.95
C LEU A 96 2.96 1.85 -12.00
N LEU A 97 3.38 2.40 -13.13
CA LEU A 97 2.50 2.74 -14.25
C LEU A 97 2.08 1.49 -15.06
N GLU A 98 2.91 0.46 -15.08
CA GLU A 98 2.71 -0.79 -15.81
C GLU A 98 2.09 -1.91 -14.95
N GLN A 99 1.30 -1.54 -13.97
CA GLN A 99 0.58 -2.52 -13.14
C GLN A 99 -0.38 -3.34 -14.01
N GLU A 100 -0.52 -4.64 -13.68
CA GLU A 100 -1.49 -5.53 -14.30
C GLU A 100 -2.91 -4.97 -14.18
N VAL A 101 -3.63 -4.99 -15.30
CA VAL A 101 -5.01 -4.52 -15.33
C VAL A 101 -5.92 -5.48 -14.56
N SER A 102 -6.72 -4.94 -13.66
CA SER A 102 -7.70 -5.71 -12.91
C SER A 102 -8.78 -6.28 -13.83
N GLN A 103 -9.10 -7.54 -13.68
CA GLN A 103 -10.20 -8.18 -14.42
C GLN A 103 -11.57 -7.86 -13.80
N ASP A 104 -11.60 -7.37 -12.58
CA ASP A 104 -12.83 -6.96 -11.91
C ASP A 104 -13.28 -5.59 -12.41
N ALA A 105 -14.37 -5.52 -13.15
CA ALA A 105 -14.92 -4.26 -13.67
C ALA A 105 -15.52 -3.38 -12.56
N ILE A 106 -15.97 -3.99 -11.45
CA ILE A 106 -16.59 -3.28 -10.33
C ILE A 106 -15.53 -2.89 -9.31
N LEU A 107 -15.48 -1.58 -8.98
CA LEU A 107 -14.48 -1.02 -8.08
C LEU A 107 -14.73 -1.34 -6.59
N SER A 108 -15.88 -1.88 -6.22
CA SER A 108 -16.22 -2.14 -4.82
C SER A 108 -17.12 -3.37 -4.74
N GLN A 109 -16.56 -4.51 -4.32
CA GLN A 109 -17.28 -5.79 -4.23
C GLN A 109 -17.23 -6.42 -2.83
N GLY A 110 -16.74 -5.70 -1.81
CA GLY A 110 -16.56 -6.24 -0.47
C GLY A 110 -15.43 -7.28 -0.34
N LYS A 111 -14.60 -7.45 -1.37
CA LYS A 111 -13.41 -8.31 -1.37
C LYS A 111 -12.24 -7.62 -2.05
N SER A 112 -11.04 -8.14 -1.84
CA SER A 112 -9.83 -7.63 -2.50
C SER A 112 -9.94 -7.81 -4.02
N PRO A 113 -9.81 -6.74 -4.81
CA PRO A 113 -9.87 -6.83 -6.27
C PRO A 113 -8.69 -7.61 -6.84
N ASP A 114 -8.94 -8.30 -7.95
CA ASP A 114 -7.88 -8.97 -8.71
C ASP A 114 -6.83 -7.97 -9.22
N GLY A 115 -5.55 -8.34 -9.11
CA GLY A 115 -4.43 -7.50 -9.55
C GLY A 115 -4.14 -6.29 -8.64
N ALA A 116 -4.89 -6.09 -7.57
CA ALA A 116 -4.62 -5.03 -6.61
C ALA A 116 -3.35 -5.32 -5.81
N ILE A 117 -2.61 -4.26 -5.49
CA ILE A 117 -1.43 -4.31 -4.63
C ILE A 117 -1.78 -3.60 -3.34
N CYS A 118 -1.84 -4.34 -2.23
CA CYS A 118 -2.25 -3.83 -0.93
C CYS A 118 -1.03 -3.42 -0.10
N LEU A 119 -1.19 -2.35 0.67
CA LEU A 119 -0.19 -1.88 1.61
C LEU A 119 -0.78 -1.92 3.03
N LEU A 120 -0.40 -2.92 3.81
CA LEU A 120 -0.78 -3.03 5.22
C LEU A 120 0.15 -2.17 6.07
N SER A 121 -0.07 -0.85 6.02
CA SER A 121 0.60 0.09 6.91
C SER A 121 0.09 -0.06 8.35
N PRO A 122 0.86 0.35 9.37
CA PRO A 122 0.33 0.45 10.73
C PRO A 122 -0.98 1.24 10.74
N GLN A 123 -1.97 0.74 11.50
CA GLN A 123 -3.29 1.38 11.56
C GLN A 123 -3.20 2.81 12.08
N LEU A 124 -3.80 3.76 11.35
CA LEU A 124 -3.91 5.14 11.81
C LEU A 124 -5.03 5.29 12.85
N GLU A 125 -6.09 4.48 12.70
CA GLU A 125 -7.27 4.47 13.55
C GLU A 125 -7.80 3.04 13.67
N LYS A 126 -8.14 2.60 14.86
CA LYS A 126 -8.59 1.22 15.10
C LYS A 126 -10.08 0.99 14.85
N GLU A 127 -10.86 2.05 14.69
CA GLU A 127 -12.29 1.92 14.44
C GLU A 127 -12.55 1.28 13.07
N PHE A 128 -13.48 0.33 13.02
CA PHE A 128 -13.87 -0.39 11.81
C PHE A 128 -14.38 0.55 10.69
N THR A 129 -14.97 1.67 11.07
CA THR A 129 -15.48 2.67 10.11
C THR A 129 -14.37 3.44 9.40
N PHE A 130 -13.14 3.41 9.93
CA PHE A 130 -11.98 4.06 9.34
C PHE A 130 -11.26 3.12 8.36
N PRO A 131 -10.73 3.62 7.23
CA PRO A 131 -9.99 2.80 6.27
C PRO A 131 -8.78 2.10 6.90
N ARG A 132 -8.69 0.79 6.71
CA ARG A 132 -7.64 -0.03 7.30
C ARG A 132 -6.32 0.04 6.51
N SER A 133 -6.42 0.10 5.19
CA SER A 133 -5.25 0.11 4.32
C SER A 133 -5.53 0.80 2.99
N VAL A 134 -4.46 1.12 2.28
CA VAL A 134 -4.53 1.59 0.90
C VAL A 134 -4.15 0.46 -0.06
N TYR A 135 -4.60 0.57 -1.30
CA TYR A 135 -4.23 -0.35 -2.35
C TYR A 135 -4.17 0.33 -3.71
N LEU A 136 -3.32 -0.19 -4.58
CA LEU A 136 -3.15 0.25 -5.94
C LEU A 136 -3.95 -0.67 -6.87
N ARG A 137 -4.65 -0.08 -7.83
CA ARG A 137 -5.39 -0.83 -8.83
C ARG A 137 -5.31 -0.12 -10.18
N LYS A 138 -5.25 -0.89 -11.26
CA LYS A 138 -5.40 -0.38 -12.63
C LYS A 138 -6.65 -1.01 -13.24
N VAL A 139 -7.57 -0.17 -13.72
CA VAL A 139 -8.79 -0.59 -14.40
C VAL A 139 -8.80 0.06 -15.77
N ASP A 140 -8.82 -0.73 -16.83
CA ASP A 140 -8.61 -0.27 -18.20
C ASP A 140 -7.31 0.56 -18.31
N GLN A 141 -7.39 1.84 -18.60
CA GLN A 141 -6.25 2.74 -18.63
C GLN A 141 -6.10 3.58 -17.36
N ASP A 142 -7.04 3.46 -16.42
CA ASP A 142 -7.11 4.32 -15.25
C ASP A 142 -6.30 3.75 -14.09
N LEU A 143 -5.45 4.59 -13.53
CA LEU A 143 -4.64 4.29 -12.35
C LEU A 143 -5.36 4.76 -11.10
N TRP A 144 -5.56 3.85 -10.15
CA TRP A 144 -6.25 4.12 -8.88
C TRP A 144 -5.33 3.95 -7.68
N LEU A 145 -5.44 4.87 -6.76
CA LEU A 145 -4.99 4.74 -5.38
C LEU A 145 -6.23 4.84 -4.50
N ARG A 146 -6.57 3.76 -3.85
CA ARG A 146 -7.81 3.61 -3.08
C ARG A 146 -7.49 3.18 -1.66
N ALA A 147 -8.41 3.44 -0.74
CA ALA A 147 -8.37 2.84 0.59
C ALA A 147 -9.60 1.96 0.81
N ALA A 148 -9.48 0.99 1.69
CA ALA A 148 -10.52 0.03 1.98
C ALA A 148 -10.69 -0.18 3.49
N ARG A 149 -11.94 -0.45 3.89
CA ARG A 149 -12.29 -0.90 5.23
C ARG A 149 -12.37 -2.42 5.25
N PHE A 150 -11.80 -3.02 6.24
CA PHE A 150 -11.98 -4.43 6.61
C PHE A 150 -11.52 -4.61 8.05
N ASP A 151 -11.99 -5.66 8.67
CA ASP A 151 -11.59 -6.03 10.05
C ASP A 151 -10.47 -7.07 10.07
N ASP A 152 -10.06 -7.45 11.26
CA ASP A 152 -8.99 -8.43 11.47
C ASP A 152 -9.43 -9.88 11.20
N GLU A 153 -10.70 -10.12 10.89
CA GLU A 153 -11.24 -11.43 10.53
C GLU A 153 -11.30 -11.64 9.01
N TYR A 154 -11.21 -10.56 8.24
CA TYR A 154 -11.21 -10.65 6.77
C TYR A 154 -9.98 -11.43 6.30
N ALA A 155 -10.20 -12.49 5.52
CA ALA A 155 -9.14 -13.34 4.98
C ALA A 155 -8.88 -13.00 3.50
N PHE A 156 -7.65 -12.65 3.20
CA PHE A 156 -7.20 -12.36 1.83
C PHE A 156 -6.89 -13.64 1.07
N PRO A 157 -7.30 -13.74 -0.22
CA PRO A 157 -6.95 -14.87 -1.08
C PRO A 157 -5.43 -15.01 -1.28
N LEU A 158 -4.97 -16.23 -1.56
CA LEU A 158 -3.54 -16.54 -1.80
C LEU A 158 -2.90 -15.72 -2.91
N THR A 159 -3.69 -15.29 -3.89
CA THR A 159 -3.24 -14.51 -5.04
C THR A 159 -3.10 -13.02 -4.77
N THR A 160 -3.59 -12.53 -3.64
CA THR A 160 -3.51 -11.11 -3.27
C THR A 160 -2.05 -10.68 -3.14
N LEU A 161 -1.74 -9.53 -3.74
CA LEU A 161 -0.40 -8.95 -3.71
C LEU A 161 -0.27 -7.93 -2.61
N PHE A 162 0.87 -7.96 -1.92
CA PHE A 162 1.22 -7.01 -0.87
C PHE A 162 2.57 -6.37 -1.17
N ALA A 163 2.71 -5.10 -0.85
CA ALA A 163 3.96 -4.37 -0.95
C ALA A 163 4.54 -4.15 0.45
N PHE A 164 5.78 -4.58 0.64
CA PHE A 164 6.53 -4.39 1.88
C PHE A 164 7.88 -3.73 1.61
N VAL A 165 8.41 -3.05 2.62
CA VAL A 165 9.74 -2.45 2.55
C VAL A 165 10.78 -3.48 3.00
N THR A 166 11.86 -3.61 2.26
CA THR A 166 12.96 -4.51 2.67
C THR A 166 13.80 -3.88 3.75
N LYS A 167 14.27 -4.70 4.70
CA LYS A 167 15.19 -4.27 5.76
C LYS A 167 16.64 -4.18 5.31
N ASN A 168 16.95 -4.05 4.05
CA ASN A 168 18.33 -3.81 3.61
C ASN A 168 18.79 -2.47 4.13
N ALA A 169 19.35 -2.56 5.29
CA ALA A 169 19.42 -1.61 6.37
C ALA A 169 20.39 -0.46 6.15
N ASN A 170 21.10 -0.36 5.04
CA ASN A 170 22.04 0.71 4.81
C ASN A 170 21.46 1.93 4.09
N GLU A 171 20.18 1.87 3.75
CA GLU A 171 19.58 2.91 2.90
C GLU A 171 18.36 3.60 3.52
N PHE A 172 17.87 3.12 4.66
CA PHE A 172 16.81 3.81 5.40
C PHE A 172 17.41 4.57 6.59
N VAL A 173 17.92 5.73 6.33
CA VAL A 173 18.05 6.73 7.39
C VAL A 173 16.70 7.44 7.48
N VAL A 174 15.75 6.82 8.18
CA VAL A 174 14.77 7.62 8.88
C VAL A 174 15.59 8.52 9.79
N GLY A 175 15.43 9.82 9.65
CA GLY A 175 16.18 10.78 10.45
C GLY A 175 16.22 10.31 11.89
N SER A 176 17.31 9.67 12.26
CA SER A 176 17.64 9.47 13.64
C SER A 176 18.02 10.86 14.12
N GLU A 177 17.11 11.47 14.82
CA GLU A 177 17.50 12.59 15.63
C GLU A 177 18.70 12.23 16.49
N PRO A 178 19.65 13.12 16.61
CA PRO A 178 20.72 12.99 17.58
C PRO A 178 20.16 13.01 19.01
#